data_051510960813cc371a5143c0f2af41e4
#
_entry.id   051510960813cc371a5143c0f2af41e4
#
_cell.length_a   1.000
_cell.length_b   1.000
_cell.length_c   1.000
_cell.angle_alpha   90.00
_cell.angle_beta   90.00
_cell.angle_gamma   90.00
#
_symmetry.space_group_name_H-M   'P 1'
#
loop_
_entity.id
_entity.type
_entity.pdbx_description
1 polymer ?
#
loop_
_entity_poly.entity_id
_entity_poly.type
_entity_poly.pdbx_seq_one_letter_code
_entity_poly.pdbx_strand_id
1 'polypeptide(L)'
;FRSSVIFRTVERPSDPRVENSPKKYYPQLVTLGQSVDLAFIAQKMQDRSSLSIGDIKSTMQNFVEKLKEQLLEGKTVNIAGLGVFILAAKSKGEEKADDVTAKSVESVRICFQANRELKISKAATRAGERLDLVSLDDYLKGKTSTDGGSGSEGGGSDSDGDQGENPLG
;
A
#
# COMPACT_ATOMS: atom_id res chain seq x y z
N PHE A 1 -1.19 13.90 12.98
CA PHE A 1 -0.27 12.77 12.93
C PHE A 1 0.02 12.43 11.48
N ARG A 2 1.26 12.62 11.03
CA ARG A 2 1.70 12.10 9.73
C ARG A 2 1.89 10.58 9.88
N SER A 3 1.14 9.81 9.11
CA SER A 3 1.31 8.37 9.05
C SER A 3 2.54 8.07 8.21
N SER A 4 3.58 7.51 8.81
CA SER A 4 4.80 7.13 8.11
C SER A 4 4.87 5.62 8.00
N VAL A 5 5.24 5.13 6.83
CA VAL A 5 5.55 3.71 6.61
C VAL A 5 7.04 3.51 6.78
N ILE A 6 7.41 2.55 7.61
CA ILE A 6 8.79 2.34 8.02
C ILE A 6 9.42 1.25 7.18
N PHE A 7 10.68 1.45 6.77
CA PHE A 7 11.46 0.43 6.09
C PHE A 7 12.80 0.20 6.81
N ARG A 8 13.30 -1.02 6.69
CA ARG A 8 14.67 -1.38 7.09
C ARG A 8 15.47 -1.80 5.87
N THR A 9 16.78 -1.64 5.95
CA THR A 9 17.69 -2.14 4.93
C THR A 9 17.99 -3.60 5.21
N VAL A 10 17.83 -4.45 4.20
CA VAL A 10 18.18 -5.88 4.26
C VAL A 10 19.14 -6.23 3.13
N GLU A 11 20.15 -7.05 3.45
CA GLU A 11 21.08 -7.58 2.47
C GLU A 11 20.50 -8.87 1.86
N ARG A 12 20.45 -8.94 0.54
CA ARG A 12 20.00 -10.11 -0.20
C ARG A 12 20.84 -10.33 -1.46
N PRO A 13 20.99 -11.57 -1.93
CA PRO A 13 21.59 -11.83 -3.23
C PRO A 13 20.76 -11.13 -4.33
N SER A 14 21.44 -10.56 -5.33
CA SER A 14 20.77 -9.85 -6.44
C SER A 14 19.93 -10.78 -7.31
N ASP A 15 20.34 -12.04 -7.44
CA ASP A 15 19.55 -13.10 -8.05
C ASP A 15 19.56 -14.34 -7.13
N PRO A 16 18.40 -14.67 -6.52
CA PRO A 16 18.31 -15.82 -5.61
C PRO A 16 18.46 -17.19 -6.32
N ARG A 17 18.44 -17.20 -7.66
CA ARG A 17 18.59 -18.43 -8.46
C ARG A 17 20.04 -18.75 -8.79
N VAL A 18 20.94 -17.78 -8.62
CA VAL A 18 22.36 -17.91 -8.92
C VAL A 18 23.13 -18.08 -7.61
N GLU A 19 23.79 -19.24 -7.47
CA GLU A 19 24.70 -19.49 -6.36
C GLU A 19 25.88 -18.50 -6.44
N ASN A 20 26.22 -17.83 -5.34
CA ASN A 20 27.22 -16.77 -5.26
C ASN A 20 26.86 -15.45 -6.00
N SER A 21 25.60 -15.17 -6.22
CA SER A 21 25.15 -13.87 -6.72
C SER A 21 25.61 -12.73 -5.79
N PRO A 22 26.07 -11.59 -6.35
CA PRO A 22 26.50 -10.44 -5.54
C PRO A 22 25.36 -9.96 -4.65
N LYS A 23 25.67 -9.73 -3.39
CA LYS A 23 24.69 -9.22 -2.43
C LYS A 23 24.45 -7.73 -2.65
N LYS A 24 23.20 -7.32 -2.53
CA LYS A 24 22.74 -5.94 -2.61
C LYS A 24 21.84 -5.62 -1.43
N TYR A 25 21.75 -4.34 -1.11
CA TYR A 25 20.90 -3.85 -0.04
C TYR A 25 19.55 -3.41 -0.61
N TYR A 26 18.47 -3.87 0.01
CA TYR A 26 17.10 -3.58 -0.43
C TYR A 26 16.28 -3.02 0.73
N PRO A 27 15.41 -2.03 0.47
CA PRO A 27 14.45 -1.59 1.46
C PRO A 27 13.36 -2.65 1.64
N GLN A 28 13.11 -3.04 2.88
CA GLN A 28 12.01 -3.91 3.26
C GLN A 28 11.07 -3.17 4.20
N LEU A 29 9.79 -3.09 3.84
CA LEU A 29 8.79 -2.48 4.71
C LEU A 29 8.67 -3.26 6.02
N VAL A 30 8.52 -2.53 7.11
CA VAL A 30 8.36 -3.08 8.45
C VAL A 30 6.97 -2.70 8.95
N THR A 31 6.21 -3.69 9.37
CA THR A 31 4.93 -3.46 10.03
C THR A 31 5.21 -3.26 11.53
N LEU A 32 5.00 -2.04 12.01
CA LEU A 32 5.07 -1.71 13.42
C LEU A 32 3.65 -1.61 13.98
N GLY A 33 3.48 -2.17 15.16
CA GLY A 33 2.20 -2.14 15.86
C GLY A 33 1.38 -3.41 15.72
N GLN A 34 0.21 -3.38 16.34
CA GLN A 34 -0.74 -4.49 16.32
C GLN A 34 -1.56 -4.49 15.04
N SER A 35 -1.99 -5.67 14.60
CA SER A 35 -2.94 -5.76 13.50
C SER A 35 -4.28 -5.13 13.90
N VAL A 36 -4.86 -4.39 12.98
CA VAL A 36 -6.18 -3.78 13.15
C VAL A 36 -7.24 -4.79 12.75
N ASP A 37 -8.20 -5.02 13.63
CA ASP A 37 -9.31 -5.93 13.41
C ASP A 37 -10.58 -5.23 12.92
N LEU A 38 -11.59 -6.02 12.59
CA LEU A 38 -12.88 -5.49 12.16
C LEU A 38 -13.58 -4.66 13.25
N ALA A 39 -13.34 -4.97 14.53
CA ALA A 39 -13.96 -4.23 15.63
C ALA A 39 -13.43 -2.79 15.67
N PHE A 40 -12.13 -2.62 15.51
CA PHE A 40 -11.51 -1.30 15.45
C PHE A 40 -11.99 -0.49 14.24
N ILE A 41 -12.07 -1.14 13.07
CA ILE A 41 -12.58 -0.49 11.85
C ILE A 41 -14.04 -0.09 12.03
N ALA A 42 -14.90 -0.99 12.58
CA ALA A 42 -16.29 -0.71 12.85
C ALA A 42 -16.49 0.49 13.79
N GLN A 43 -15.64 0.62 14.81
CA GLN A 43 -15.63 1.79 15.69
C GLN A 43 -15.37 3.09 14.92
N LYS A 44 -14.37 3.09 14.05
CA LYS A 44 -14.06 4.27 13.21
C LYS A 44 -15.15 4.58 12.19
N MET A 45 -15.85 3.57 11.71
CA MET A 45 -17.00 3.75 10.83
C MET A 45 -18.20 4.34 11.57
N GLN A 46 -18.45 3.91 12.81
CA GLN A 46 -19.52 4.46 13.66
C GLN A 46 -19.35 5.96 13.85
N ASP A 47 -18.12 6.44 14.06
CA ASP A 47 -17.83 7.87 14.24
C ASP A 47 -18.33 8.75 13.07
N ARG A 48 -18.58 8.15 11.90
CA ARG A 48 -18.97 8.81 10.65
C ARG A 48 -20.32 8.35 10.08
N SER A 49 -20.99 7.46 10.76
CA SER A 49 -22.27 6.88 10.32
C SER A 49 -23.25 6.82 11.48
N SER A 50 -24.54 6.69 11.18
CA SER A 50 -25.59 6.46 12.17
C SER A 50 -25.73 4.99 12.58
N LEU A 51 -24.86 4.10 12.05
CA LEU A 51 -24.93 2.67 12.31
C LEU A 51 -24.25 2.32 13.64
N SER A 52 -24.80 1.36 14.37
CA SER A 52 -24.12 0.80 15.53
C SER A 52 -22.94 -0.09 15.12
N ILE A 53 -22.00 -0.30 16.05
CA ILE A 53 -20.88 -1.24 15.82
C ILE A 53 -21.41 -2.64 15.49
N GLY A 54 -22.50 -3.06 16.12
CA GLY A 54 -23.15 -4.35 15.88
C GLY A 54 -23.67 -4.48 14.45
N ASP A 55 -24.36 -3.44 13.96
CA ASP A 55 -24.87 -3.41 12.59
C ASP A 55 -23.77 -3.47 11.57
N ILE A 56 -22.69 -2.70 11.79
CA ILE A 56 -21.51 -2.70 10.90
C ILE A 56 -20.88 -4.08 10.85
N LYS A 57 -20.63 -4.71 12.01
CA LYS A 57 -20.06 -6.06 12.08
C LYS A 57 -20.92 -7.09 11.37
N SER A 58 -22.24 -7.08 11.63
CA SER A 58 -23.20 -7.98 11.00
C SER A 58 -23.21 -7.81 9.48
N THR A 59 -23.26 -6.57 9.02
CA THR A 59 -23.22 -6.25 7.58
C THR A 59 -21.93 -6.77 6.92
N MET A 60 -20.79 -6.57 7.57
CA MET A 60 -19.51 -7.05 7.05
C MET A 60 -19.40 -8.58 7.02
N GLN A 61 -19.95 -9.26 8.02
CA GLN A 61 -20.00 -10.73 8.03
C GLN A 61 -20.89 -11.26 6.88
N ASN A 62 -22.09 -10.71 6.73
CA ASN A 62 -22.98 -11.05 5.63
C ASN A 62 -22.33 -10.78 4.26
N PHE A 63 -21.60 -9.69 4.13
CA PHE A 63 -20.84 -9.37 2.92
C PHE A 63 -19.82 -10.46 2.59
N VAL A 64 -19.02 -10.90 3.56
CA VAL A 64 -18.00 -11.95 3.36
C VAL A 64 -18.65 -13.27 2.97
N GLU A 65 -19.77 -13.64 3.59
CA GLU A 65 -20.52 -14.86 3.26
C GLU A 65 -21.05 -14.81 1.82
N LYS A 66 -21.67 -13.70 1.42
CA LYS A 66 -22.20 -13.53 0.06
C LYS A 66 -21.09 -13.43 -0.99
N LEU A 67 -19.97 -12.81 -0.67
CA LEU A 67 -18.78 -12.81 -1.51
C LEU A 67 -18.31 -14.25 -1.79
N LYS A 68 -18.17 -15.06 -0.73
CA LYS A 68 -17.75 -16.45 -0.85
C LYS A 68 -18.73 -17.28 -1.69
N GLU A 69 -20.03 -17.10 -1.48
CA GLU A 69 -21.10 -17.77 -2.22
C GLU A 69 -20.95 -17.49 -3.73
N GLN A 70 -20.80 -16.23 -4.14
CA GLN A 70 -20.66 -15.87 -5.55
C GLN A 70 -19.34 -16.39 -6.17
N LEU A 71 -18.28 -16.44 -5.42
CA LEU A 71 -17.02 -17.02 -5.88
C LEU A 71 -17.13 -18.54 -6.07
N LEU A 72 -17.86 -19.25 -5.19
CA LEU A 72 -18.10 -20.69 -5.32
C LEU A 72 -18.99 -21.04 -6.51
N GLU A 73 -19.84 -20.13 -6.97
CA GLU A 73 -20.58 -20.25 -8.21
C GLU A 73 -19.72 -20.03 -9.48
N GLY A 74 -18.41 -19.82 -9.31
CA GLY A 74 -17.47 -19.59 -10.42
C GLY A 74 -17.49 -18.16 -10.97
N LYS A 75 -18.09 -17.22 -10.25
CA LYS A 75 -18.15 -15.81 -10.66
C LYS A 75 -16.97 -15.03 -10.10
N THR A 76 -16.63 -13.93 -10.76
CA THR A 76 -15.74 -12.89 -10.22
C THR A 76 -16.56 -11.83 -9.53
N VAL A 77 -16.08 -11.29 -8.41
CA VAL A 77 -16.80 -10.23 -7.66
C VAL A 77 -15.99 -8.95 -7.74
N ASN A 78 -16.52 -7.97 -8.45
CA ASN A 78 -15.93 -6.64 -8.56
C ASN A 78 -16.65 -5.66 -7.64
N ILE A 79 -15.89 -5.01 -6.75
CA ILE A 79 -16.38 -4.01 -5.83
C ILE A 79 -15.72 -2.69 -6.19
N ALA A 80 -16.53 -1.72 -6.61
CA ALA A 80 -16.06 -0.39 -6.95
C ALA A 80 -15.31 0.25 -5.77
N GLY A 81 -14.17 0.88 -6.06
CA GLY A 81 -13.30 1.49 -5.05
C GLY A 81 -12.43 0.50 -4.26
N LEU A 82 -12.77 -0.80 -4.27
CA LEU A 82 -12.01 -1.82 -3.54
C LEU A 82 -11.16 -2.66 -4.51
N GLY A 83 -11.78 -3.48 -5.33
CA GLY A 83 -11.07 -4.38 -6.22
C GLY A 83 -11.88 -5.58 -6.66
N VAL A 84 -11.19 -6.51 -7.31
CA VAL A 84 -11.79 -7.72 -7.88
C VAL A 84 -11.31 -8.95 -7.12
N PHE A 85 -12.24 -9.79 -6.70
CA PHE A 85 -11.98 -11.10 -6.13
C PHE A 85 -12.21 -12.17 -7.20
N ILE A 86 -11.26 -13.10 -7.32
CA ILE A 86 -11.23 -14.14 -8.35
C ILE A 86 -10.75 -15.43 -7.72
N LEU A 87 -11.32 -16.56 -8.12
CA LEU A 87 -10.76 -17.87 -7.79
C LEU A 87 -9.61 -18.19 -8.74
N ALA A 88 -8.49 -18.65 -8.19
CA ALA A 88 -7.38 -19.19 -8.94
C ALA A 88 -7.07 -20.60 -8.45
N ALA A 89 -6.82 -21.50 -9.39
CA ALA A 89 -6.43 -22.88 -9.11
C ALA A 89 -4.92 -23.04 -9.25
N LYS A 90 -4.35 -23.88 -8.40
CA LYS A 90 -3.05 -24.51 -8.60
C LYS A 90 -3.28 -25.95 -9.06
N SER A 91 -2.68 -26.33 -10.17
CA SER A 91 -2.85 -27.66 -10.75
C SER A 91 -1.50 -28.30 -11.09
N LYS A 92 -1.50 -29.61 -11.21
CA LYS A 92 -0.44 -30.38 -11.87
C LYS A 92 -0.65 -30.30 -13.37
N GLY A 93 0.47 -30.20 -14.12
CA GLY A 93 0.43 -30.39 -15.56
C GLY A 93 0.32 -31.87 -15.89
N GLU A 94 -0.54 -32.20 -16.89
CA GLU A 94 -0.66 -33.52 -17.46
C GLU A 94 -0.05 -33.52 -18.87
N GLU A 95 0.46 -34.68 -19.33
CA GLU A 95 1.08 -34.76 -20.65
C GLU A 95 0.06 -34.72 -21.79
N LYS A 96 -1.16 -35.16 -21.55
CA LYS A 96 -2.25 -35.15 -22.52
C LYS A 96 -3.45 -34.37 -22.00
N ALA A 97 -4.13 -33.68 -22.90
CA ALA A 97 -5.32 -32.89 -22.55
C ALA A 97 -6.45 -33.76 -21.99
N ASP A 98 -6.59 -35.00 -22.44
CA ASP A 98 -7.63 -35.95 -22.02
C ASP A 98 -7.43 -36.45 -20.57
N ASP A 99 -6.20 -36.35 -20.05
CA ASP A 99 -5.86 -36.80 -18.69
C ASP A 99 -6.18 -35.69 -17.65
N VAL A 100 -6.47 -34.45 -18.09
CA VAL A 100 -6.82 -33.34 -17.21
C VAL A 100 -8.22 -33.54 -16.61
N THR A 101 -8.28 -33.71 -15.32
CA THR A 101 -9.51 -33.89 -14.55
C THR A 101 -9.57 -32.96 -13.37
N ALA A 102 -10.72 -32.92 -12.69
CA ALA A 102 -10.84 -32.15 -11.44
C ALA A 102 -9.80 -32.56 -10.37
N LYS A 103 -9.27 -33.79 -10.44
CA LYS A 103 -8.20 -34.27 -9.54
C LYS A 103 -6.83 -33.67 -9.86
N SER A 104 -6.63 -33.15 -11.07
CA SER A 104 -5.40 -32.44 -11.45
C SER A 104 -5.32 -31.06 -10.77
N VAL A 105 -6.43 -30.56 -10.22
CA VAL A 105 -6.45 -29.34 -9.39
C VAL A 105 -6.00 -29.68 -7.97
N GLU A 106 -4.82 -29.21 -7.57
CA GLU A 106 -4.26 -29.43 -6.24
C GLU A 106 -4.90 -28.58 -5.16
N SER A 107 -5.14 -27.30 -5.48
CA SER A 107 -5.72 -26.34 -4.54
C SER A 107 -6.38 -25.17 -5.24
N VAL A 108 -7.34 -24.57 -4.57
CA VAL A 108 -8.03 -23.35 -5.03
C VAL A 108 -7.80 -22.25 -4.00
N ARG A 109 -7.52 -21.05 -4.46
CA ARG A 109 -7.29 -19.88 -3.62
C ARG A 109 -8.07 -18.69 -4.13
N ILE A 110 -8.41 -17.78 -3.23
CA ILE A 110 -8.99 -16.49 -3.58
C ILE A 110 -7.83 -15.52 -3.86
N CYS A 111 -7.84 -14.90 -5.04
CA CYS A 111 -6.94 -13.83 -5.40
C CYS A 111 -7.70 -12.51 -5.36
N PHE A 112 -7.06 -11.48 -4.83
CA PHE A 112 -7.58 -10.12 -4.78
C PHE A 112 -6.70 -9.21 -5.63
N GLN A 113 -7.32 -8.43 -6.51
CA GLN A 113 -6.67 -7.39 -7.30
C GLN A 113 -7.27 -6.04 -6.93
N ALA A 114 -6.46 -5.19 -6.30
CA ALA A 114 -6.90 -3.85 -5.90
C ALA A 114 -7.25 -2.99 -7.12
N ASN A 115 -8.35 -2.26 -7.04
CA ASN A 115 -8.71 -1.23 -8.01
C ASN A 115 -7.71 -0.07 -7.96
N ARG A 116 -7.69 0.73 -9.04
CA ARG A 116 -6.80 1.89 -9.13
C ARG A 116 -6.98 2.87 -7.97
N GLU A 117 -8.19 3.05 -7.51
CA GLU A 117 -8.55 3.94 -6.39
C GLU A 117 -7.97 3.48 -5.05
N LEU A 118 -7.82 2.16 -4.85
CA LEU A 118 -7.22 1.59 -3.65
C LEU A 118 -5.69 1.52 -3.71
N LYS A 119 -5.09 1.66 -4.90
CA LYS A 119 -3.64 1.59 -5.06
C LYS A 119 -2.96 2.82 -4.46
N ILE A 120 -2.04 2.56 -3.54
CA ILE A 120 -1.21 3.60 -2.93
C ILE A 120 -0.09 3.96 -3.92
N SER A 121 0.04 5.24 -4.24
CA SER A 121 1.10 5.76 -5.11
C SER A 121 2.12 6.55 -4.30
N LYS A 122 3.40 6.22 -4.44
CA LYS A 122 4.48 7.00 -3.86
C LYS A 122 4.54 8.44 -4.41
N ALA A 123 4.08 8.63 -5.66
CA ALA A 123 4.06 9.92 -6.35
C ALA A 123 2.79 10.75 -6.09
N ALA A 124 1.90 10.32 -5.19
CA ALA A 124 0.70 11.06 -4.88
C ALA A 124 1.04 12.41 -4.24
N THR A 125 0.50 13.48 -4.83
CA THR A 125 0.74 14.87 -4.36
C THR A 125 -0.28 15.33 -3.32
N ARG A 126 -1.43 14.65 -3.22
CA ARG A 126 -2.46 14.98 -2.23
C ARG A 126 -2.02 14.58 -0.84
N ALA A 127 -2.16 15.48 0.12
CA ALA A 127 -1.71 15.31 1.50
C ALA A 127 -2.27 14.04 2.19
N GLY A 128 -3.50 13.62 1.85
CA GLY A 128 -4.14 12.41 2.41
C GLY A 128 -3.72 11.09 1.75
N GLU A 129 -3.10 11.15 0.57
CA GLU A 129 -2.69 9.97 -0.21
C GLU A 129 -1.16 9.83 -0.27
N ARG A 130 -0.43 10.79 0.27
CA ARG A 130 1.04 10.81 0.24
C ARG A 130 1.59 9.73 1.18
N LEU A 131 2.45 8.89 0.62
CA LEU A 131 3.17 7.87 1.37
C LEU A 131 4.51 8.46 1.86
N ASP A 132 4.61 8.71 3.17
CA ASP A 132 5.86 9.10 3.80
C ASP A 132 6.63 7.84 4.22
N LEU A 133 7.83 7.65 3.65
CA LEU A 133 8.71 6.53 3.96
C LEU A 133 9.84 7.00 4.86
N VAL A 134 10.01 6.34 6.00
CA VAL A 134 11.04 6.66 7.01
C VAL A 134 11.89 5.43 7.26
N SER A 135 13.21 5.58 7.34
CA SER A 135 14.08 4.47 7.72
C SER A 135 13.83 4.09 9.19
N LEU A 136 14.01 2.81 9.53
CA LEU A 136 13.86 2.35 10.91
C LEU A 136 14.84 3.06 11.85
N ASP A 137 16.06 3.33 11.39
CA ASP A 137 17.08 4.03 12.17
C ASP A 137 16.68 5.48 12.47
N ASP A 138 16.13 6.18 11.48
CA ASP A 138 15.65 7.55 11.66
C ASP A 138 14.41 7.61 12.54
N TYR A 139 13.53 6.62 12.40
CA TYR A 139 12.36 6.49 13.27
C TYR A 139 12.75 6.29 14.73
N LEU A 140 13.72 5.40 15.01
CA LEU A 140 14.22 5.13 16.36
C LEU A 140 14.99 6.34 16.94
N LYS A 141 15.62 7.14 16.09
CA LYS A 141 16.29 8.39 16.49
C LYS A 141 15.35 9.59 16.63
N GLY A 142 14.05 9.40 16.40
CA GLY A 142 13.04 10.47 16.44
C GLY A 142 13.14 11.47 15.28
N LYS A 143 13.88 11.13 14.21
CA LYS A 143 13.96 11.94 13.01
C LYS A 143 12.84 11.54 12.05
N THR A 144 11.81 12.35 11.95
CA THR A 144 10.89 12.28 10.82
C THR A 144 11.58 12.93 9.62
N SER A 145 11.71 12.22 8.52
CA SER A 145 12.27 12.77 7.29
C SER A 145 11.47 13.99 6.85
N THR A 146 12.05 15.15 7.06
CA THR A 146 11.66 16.35 6.34
C THR A 146 12.22 16.21 4.93
N ASP A 147 11.33 16.26 3.98
CA ASP A 147 11.52 16.32 2.55
C ASP A 147 12.88 16.87 2.11
N GLY A 148 13.65 16.06 1.37
CA GLY A 148 14.83 16.50 0.67
C GLY A 148 14.46 17.38 -0.54
N GLY A 149 14.09 18.62 -0.29
CA GLY A 149 14.08 19.66 -1.31
C GLY A 149 15.53 19.95 -1.71
N SER A 150 15.88 19.59 -2.93
CA SER A 150 17.13 19.97 -3.59
C SER A 150 17.31 21.47 -3.52
N GLY A 151 18.18 21.94 -2.61
CA GLY A 151 18.71 23.29 -2.60
C GLY A 151 19.80 23.39 -3.63
N SER A 152 19.52 24.02 -4.75
CA SER A 152 20.53 24.55 -5.67
C SER A 152 21.18 25.74 -5.00
N GLU A 153 22.45 25.59 -4.64
CA GLU A 153 23.34 26.73 -4.36
C GLU A 153 23.59 27.48 -5.66
N GLY A 154 23.28 28.75 -5.67
CA GLY A 154 23.72 29.69 -6.66
C GLY A 154 24.10 30.99 -5.96
N GLY A 155 25.40 31.13 -5.70
CA GLY A 155 25.99 32.34 -5.14
C GLY A 155 26.01 33.48 -6.16
N GLY A 156 26.24 34.69 -5.64
CA GLY A 156 26.77 35.80 -6.46
C GLY A 156 26.20 37.16 -6.07
N SER A 157 26.95 37.83 -5.18
CA SER A 157 27.54 39.16 -5.31
C SER A 157 26.68 40.39 -5.59
N ASP A 158 26.80 41.27 -4.60
CA ASP A 158 27.08 42.70 -4.65
C ASP A 158 26.51 43.61 -5.78
N SER A 159 25.84 44.67 -5.41
CA SER A 159 26.30 46.05 -5.51
C SER A 159 25.18 47.05 -5.27
N ASP A 160 25.46 47.92 -4.30
CA ASP A 160 25.37 49.36 -4.25
C ASP A 160 24.31 50.13 -5.07
N GLY A 161 23.69 51.04 -4.32
CA GLY A 161 23.56 52.44 -4.70
C GLY A 161 22.19 52.79 -5.32
N ASP A 162 21.41 53.55 -4.78
CA ASP A 162 21.45 54.98 -4.70
C ASP A 162 20.04 55.54 -4.31
N GLN A 163 20.09 56.67 -3.68
CA GLN A 163 19.00 57.50 -3.21
C GLN A 163 18.19 58.09 -4.36
N GLY A 164 16.96 58.44 -4.08
CA GLY A 164 16.20 59.31 -4.96
C GLY A 164 14.74 59.49 -4.53
N GLU A 165 14.56 60.32 -3.55
CA GLU A 165 13.50 61.34 -3.34
C GLU A 165 12.14 61.15 -4.00
N ASN A 166 11.13 61.15 -3.10
CA ASN A 166 9.78 61.64 -3.38
C ASN A 166 9.79 63.12 -3.73
N PRO A 167 8.94 63.67 -4.62
CA PRO A 167 7.77 64.38 -4.12
C PRO A 167 6.50 64.33 -4.98
N LEU A 168 5.37 64.28 -4.26
CA LEU A 168 4.12 65.01 -4.49
C LEU A 168 3.61 65.27 -5.93
N GLY A 169 2.38 64.79 -6.13
CA GLY A 169 1.45 65.22 -7.15
C GLY A 169 0.16 64.42 -7.02
#